data_e8c0d9f46cf4f2d2fbd7beace222389b
#
_entry.id   e8c0d9f46cf4f2d2fbd7beace222389b
#
_cell.length_a   1.000
_cell.length_b   1.000
_cell.length_c   1.000
_cell.angle_alpha   90.00
_cell.angle_beta   90.00
_cell.angle_gamma   90.00
#
_symmetry.space_group_name_H-M   'P 1'
#
loop_
_entity.id
_entity.type
_entity.pdbx_description
1 polymer ?
#
loop_
_entity_poly.entity_id
_entity_poly.type
_entity_poly.pdbx_seq_one_letter_code
_entity_poly.pdbx_strand_id
1 'polypeptide(L)'
;MGLAMVVGPWIGLNMARWNAFTAAFWLCTAVAVLGIVLSLIVTVPPVIHHADGSRPNLGFTAMFDRAALPFALVTFFMTFSYAGVSAFLALYARELDLMAAASNFLLCYAIFLMICRTFTGNICDKKGPKYVVYPCLLVFTIGLLALGYTNGSIIMMISGGLIGIGYGSVTPVFQTQIISSVEPHKIGVANSLFFNAMDAGMAIGAFIMGMMVEPVGYRMIYVAGAVLVILAGALYAVQMKKRGAMPLVSTSELH
;
A
#
# COMPACT_ATOMS: atom_id res chain seq x y z
N MET A 1 9.22 7.45 -0.82
CA MET A 1 8.17 6.91 -1.69
C MET A 1 6.93 7.81 -1.81
N GLY A 2 6.38 8.43 -0.74
CA GLY A 2 5.13 9.20 -0.81
C GLY A 2 5.08 10.33 -1.82
N LEU A 3 6.12 11.17 -1.89
CA LEU A 3 6.20 12.27 -2.85
C LEU A 3 6.15 11.79 -4.31
N ALA A 4 6.85 10.72 -4.63
CA ALA A 4 6.87 10.17 -5.99
C ALA A 4 5.49 9.66 -6.44
N MET A 5 4.71 9.08 -5.53
CA MET A 5 3.34 8.62 -5.82
C MET A 5 2.35 9.75 -6.10
N VAL A 6 2.62 10.97 -5.61
CA VAL A 6 1.78 12.15 -5.84
C VAL A 6 2.25 12.93 -7.05
N VAL A 7 3.57 13.18 -7.12
CA VAL A 7 4.19 14.02 -8.16
C VAL A 7 4.19 13.30 -9.52
N GLY A 8 4.40 11.98 -9.53
CA GLY A 8 4.44 11.19 -10.76
C GLY A 8 3.16 11.29 -11.60
N PRO A 9 1.99 10.90 -11.07
CA PRO A 9 0.72 11.02 -11.79
C PRO A 9 0.36 12.46 -12.15
N TRP A 10 0.67 13.43 -11.29
CA TRP A 10 0.41 14.84 -11.57
C TRP A 10 1.22 15.35 -12.77
N ILE A 11 2.51 15.06 -12.82
CA ILE A 11 3.37 15.39 -13.97
C ILE A 11 2.86 14.66 -15.22
N GLY A 12 2.57 13.35 -15.12
CA GLY A 12 2.08 12.54 -16.24
C GLY A 12 0.79 13.08 -16.84
N LEU A 13 -0.19 13.45 -16.00
CA LEU A 13 -1.46 14.02 -16.46
C LEU A 13 -1.29 15.40 -17.11
N ASN A 14 -0.43 16.26 -16.57
CA ASN A 14 -0.18 17.56 -17.18
C ASN A 14 0.55 17.45 -18.52
N MET A 15 1.54 16.56 -18.62
CA MET A 15 2.24 16.31 -19.89
C MET A 15 1.33 15.67 -20.95
N ALA A 16 0.40 14.80 -20.53
CA ALA A 16 -0.63 14.24 -21.42
C ALA A 16 -1.57 15.32 -21.98
N ARG A 17 -1.96 16.32 -21.17
CA ARG A 17 -2.78 17.47 -21.61
C ARG A 17 -2.10 18.31 -22.68
N TRP A 18 -0.79 18.43 -22.65
CA TRP A 18 -0.01 19.22 -23.61
C TRP A 18 0.49 18.39 -24.79
N ASN A 19 0.01 17.15 -24.97
CA ASN A 19 0.52 16.20 -25.97
C ASN A 19 2.05 16.02 -25.93
N ALA A 20 2.64 16.26 -24.76
CA ALA A 20 4.09 16.25 -24.56
C ALA A 20 4.58 14.88 -24.04
N PHE A 21 4.08 13.78 -24.60
CA PHE A 21 4.48 12.42 -24.21
C PHE A 21 5.98 12.20 -24.34
N THR A 22 6.59 12.71 -25.41
CA THR A 22 8.04 12.62 -25.62
C THR A 22 8.83 13.31 -24.50
N ALA A 23 8.36 14.47 -24.02
CA ALA A 23 8.99 15.17 -22.91
C ALA A 23 8.86 14.38 -21.59
N ALA A 24 7.74 13.69 -21.37
CA ALA A 24 7.57 12.80 -20.21
C ALA A 24 8.59 11.65 -20.21
N PHE A 25 8.83 11.02 -21.35
CA PHE A 25 9.85 9.97 -21.48
C PHE A 25 11.28 10.50 -21.24
N TRP A 26 11.59 11.67 -21.78
CA TRP A 26 12.90 12.30 -21.54
C TRP A 26 13.11 12.65 -20.06
N LEU A 27 12.07 13.16 -19.39
CA LEU A 27 12.12 13.43 -17.94
C LEU A 27 12.36 12.15 -17.14
N CYS A 28 11.62 11.07 -17.43
CA CYS A 28 11.82 9.78 -16.77
C CYS A 28 13.24 9.24 -17.00
N THR A 29 13.76 9.37 -18.23
CA THR A 29 15.12 8.96 -18.57
C THR A 29 16.15 9.79 -17.79
N ALA A 30 15.98 11.10 -17.72
CA ALA A 30 16.89 11.97 -16.97
C ALA A 30 16.91 11.63 -15.46
N VAL A 31 15.74 11.38 -14.88
CA VAL A 31 15.62 10.96 -13.46
C VAL A 31 16.28 9.59 -13.24
N ALA A 32 16.11 8.65 -14.15
CA ALA A 32 16.74 7.32 -14.08
C ALA A 32 18.26 7.42 -14.16
N VAL A 33 18.80 8.21 -15.11
CA VAL A 33 20.24 8.45 -15.24
C VAL A 33 20.79 9.12 -13.98
N LEU A 34 20.09 10.12 -13.43
CA LEU A 34 20.48 10.75 -12.17
C LEU A 34 20.53 9.73 -11.03
N GLY A 35 19.55 8.84 -10.96
CA GLY A 35 19.52 7.75 -9.97
C GLY A 35 20.71 6.81 -10.08
N ILE A 36 21.11 6.45 -11.32
CA ILE A 36 22.31 5.62 -11.57
C ILE A 36 23.56 6.36 -11.12
N VAL A 37 23.73 7.63 -11.49
CA VAL A 37 24.90 8.43 -11.11
C VAL A 37 25.00 8.56 -9.58
N LEU A 38 23.90 8.85 -8.91
CA LEU A 38 23.87 8.92 -7.44
C LEU A 38 24.18 7.57 -6.80
N SER A 39 23.71 6.47 -7.36
CA SER A 39 24.00 5.11 -6.88
C SER A 39 25.48 4.76 -6.98
N LEU A 40 26.19 5.26 -7.98
CA LEU A 40 27.63 5.06 -8.12
C LEU A 40 28.47 5.87 -7.12
N ILE A 41 27.92 6.97 -6.61
CA ILE A 41 28.59 7.85 -5.64
C ILE A 41 28.38 7.36 -4.20
N VAL A 42 27.28 6.66 -3.94
CA VAL A 42 26.94 6.15 -2.59
C VAL A 42 27.83 4.98 -2.23
N THR A 43 28.76 5.21 -1.33
CA THR A 43 29.58 4.14 -0.73
C THR A 43 28.75 3.43 0.34
N VAL A 44 28.36 2.20 0.09
CA VAL A 44 27.66 1.36 1.08
C VAL A 44 28.72 0.84 2.05
N PRO A 45 28.62 1.08 3.38
CA PRO A 45 29.54 0.48 4.34
C PRO A 45 29.46 -1.05 4.22
N PRO A 46 30.62 -1.74 4.33
CA PRO A 46 30.64 -3.19 4.23
C PRO A 46 29.74 -3.79 5.31
N VAL A 47 28.77 -4.60 4.90
CA VAL A 47 27.95 -5.38 5.84
C VAL A 47 28.90 -6.34 6.53
N ILE A 48 29.16 -6.14 7.82
CA ILE A 48 29.91 -7.09 8.63
C ILE A 48 29.05 -8.34 8.71
N HIS A 49 29.35 -9.29 7.84
CA HIS A 49 28.84 -10.63 7.96
C HIS A 49 29.54 -11.21 9.21
N HIS A 50 28.83 -11.27 10.32
CA HIS A 50 29.25 -12.16 11.37
C HIS A 50 29.29 -13.55 10.74
N ALA A 51 30.52 -14.05 10.57
CA ALA A 51 30.80 -15.36 9.99
C ALA A 51 30.42 -16.45 11.01
N ASP A 52 29.14 -16.56 11.30
CA ASP A 52 28.58 -17.79 11.77
C ASP A 52 28.30 -18.62 10.51
N GLY A 53 29.08 -19.69 10.32
CA GLY A 53 29.20 -20.46 9.08
C GLY A 53 27.95 -21.20 8.61
N SER A 54 26.78 -20.78 9.01
CA SER A 54 25.50 -21.22 8.49
C SER A 54 25.15 -20.36 7.27
N ARG A 55 25.42 -20.89 6.07
CA ARG A 55 24.82 -20.39 4.83
C ARG A 55 23.32 -20.23 5.09
N PRO A 56 22.73 -19.02 4.89
CA PRO A 56 21.30 -18.88 5.02
C PRO A 56 20.68 -19.91 4.08
N ASN A 57 19.86 -20.79 4.64
CA ASN A 57 19.08 -21.72 3.83
C ASN A 57 18.16 -20.87 2.96
N LEU A 58 18.56 -20.64 1.70
CA LEU A 58 17.79 -19.92 0.67
C LEU A 58 16.57 -20.74 0.19
N GLY A 59 16.13 -21.69 0.99
CA GLY A 59 14.90 -22.44 0.73
C GLY A 59 13.70 -21.50 0.76
N PHE A 60 12.74 -21.75 -0.12
CA PHE A 60 11.47 -21.02 -0.21
C PHE A 60 10.77 -20.88 1.16
N THR A 61 10.99 -21.83 2.07
CA THR A 61 10.51 -21.82 3.46
C THR A 61 11.16 -20.75 4.34
N ALA A 62 12.38 -20.30 4.03
CA ALA A 62 13.05 -19.25 4.78
C ALA A 62 12.45 -17.85 4.48
N MET A 63 11.76 -17.69 3.33
CA MET A 63 11.04 -16.47 2.98
C MET A 63 9.74 -16.29 3.78
N PHE A 64 9.20 -17.36 4.38
CA PHE A 64 7.95 -17.34 5.14
C PHE A 64 8.22 -17.43 6.64
N ASP A 65 8.71 -16.34 7.23
CA ASP A 65 8.76 -16.26 8.68
C ASP A 65 7.33 -16.26 9.24
N ARG A 66 7.02 -17.24 10.12
CA ARG A 66 5.68 -17.40 10.72
C ARG A 66 5.21 -16.18 11.47
N ALA A 67 6.13 -15.34 11.96
CA ALA A 67 5.79 -14.12 12.66
C ALA A 67 5.39 -12.97 11.72
N ALA A 68 5.96 -12.91 10.51
CA ALA A 68 5.70 -11.89 9.50
C ALA A 68 4.50 -12.22 8.59
N LEU A 69 4.26 -13.53 8.34
CA LEU A 69 3.25 -14.02 7.41
C LEU A 69 1.84 -13.46 7.66
N PRO A 70 1.32 -13.36 8.91
CA PRO A 70 -0.02 -12.84 9.12
C PRO A 70 -0.19 -11.38 8.72
N PHE A 71 0.84 -10.55 8.90
CA PHE A 71 0.82 -9.15 8.46
C PHE A 71 0.93 -9.04 6.94
N ALA A 72 1.70 -9.94 6.31
CA ALA A 72 1.76 -10.05 4.86
C ALA A 72 0.40 -10.43 4.26
N LEU A 73 -0.35 -11.34 4.89
CA LEU A 73 -1.72 -11.70 4.48
C LEU A 73 -2.69 -10.52 4.59
N VAL A 74 -2.62 -9.74 5.68
CA VAL A 74 -3.43 -8.52 5.81
C VAL A 74 -3.08 -7.52 4.70
N THR A 75 -1.79 -7.32 4.41
CA THR A 75 -1.31 -6.48 3.31
C THR A 75 -1.84 -6.98 1.97
N PHE A 76 -1.79 -8.27 1.72
CA PHE A 76 -2.32 -8.90 0.51
C PHE A 76 -3.82 -8.57 0.31
N PHE A 77 -4.68 -8.80 1.31
CA PHE A 77 -6.11 -8.53 1.19
C PHE A 77 -6.42 -7.05 1.02
N MET A 78 -5.68 -6.17 1.69
CA MET A 78 -5.83 -4.74 1.51
C MET A 78 -5.46 -4.30 0.10
N THR A 79 -4.33 -4.79 -0.42
CA THR A 79 -3.87 -4.44 -1.75
C THR A 79 -4.75 -5.07 -2.83
N PHE A 80 -5.26 -6.28 -2.59
CA PHE A 80 -6.28 -6.91 -3.43
C PHE A 80 -7.52 -6.01 -3.57
N SER A 81 -8.01 -5.46 -2.45
CA SER A 81 -9.16 -4.54 -2.46
C SER A 81 -8.85 -3.23 -3.18
N TYR A 82 -7.64 -2.70 -3.02
CA TYR A 82 -7.20 -1.49 -3.71
C TYR A 82 -6.98 -1.70 -5.21
N ALA A 83 -6.67 -2.93 -5.66
CA ALA A 83 -6.51 -3.26 -7.06
C ALA A 83 -7.76 -2.91 -7.89
N GLY A 84 -8.95 -3.10 -7.33
CA GLY A 84 -10.20 -2.67 -7.95
C GLY A 84 -10.25 -1.17 -8.22
N VAL A 85 -9.78 -0.37 -7.28
CA VAL A 85 -9.71 1.10 -7.45
C VAL A 85 -8.68 1.46 -8.52
N SER A 86 -7.48 0.91 -8.41
CA SER A 86 -6.37 1.23 -9.31
C SER A 86 -6.65 0.85 -10.78
N ALA A 87 -7.26 -0.32 -11.00
CA ALA A 87 -7.49 -0.85 -12.34
C ALA A 87 -8.79 -0.35 -12.99
N PHE A 88 -9.85 -0.16 -12.21
CA PHE A 88 -11.20 0.02 -12.77
C PHE A 88 -11.83 1.39 -12.51
N LEU A 89 -11.19 2.29 -11.75
CA LEU A 89 -11.73 3.61 -11.45
C LEU A 89 -12.11 4.40 -12.71
N ALA A 90 -11.22 4.42 -13.70
CA ALA A 90 -11.44 5.18 -14.93
C ALA A 90 -12.59 4.58 -15.77
N LEU A 91 -12.68 3.24 -15.82
CA LEU A 91 -13.75 2.55 -16.54
C LEU A 91 -15.10 2.76 -15.86
N TYR A 92 -15.14 2.68 -14.52
CA TYR A 92 -16.33 2.97 -13.74
C TYR A 92 -16.80 4.42 -13.88
N ALA A 93 -15.87 5.37 -13.82
CA ALA A 93 -16.18 6.78 -14.05
C ALA A 93 -16.71 7.05 -15.45
N ARG A 94 -16.21 6.31 -16.46
CA ARG A 94 -16.71 6.39 -17.84
C ARG A 94 -18.13 5.85 -17.95
N GLU A 95 -18.47 4.75 -17.26
CA GLU A 95 -19.83 4.19 -17.22
C GLU A 95 -20.84 5.16 -16.60
N LEU A 96 -20.40 5.96 -15.62
CA LEU A 96 -21.24 6.94 -14.92
C LEU A 96 -21.20 8.35 -15.56
N ASP A 97 -20.49 8.56 -16.66
CA ASP A 97 -20.23 9.88 -17.26
C ASP A 97 -19.54 10.88 -16.31
N LEU A 98 -18.70 10.37 -15.40
CA LEU A 98 -18.01 11.12 -14.36
C LEU A 98 -16.48 11.20 -14.56
N MET A 99 -15.98 11.21 -15.80
CA MET A 99 -14.54 11.20 -16.10
C MET A 99 -13.75 12.35 -15.44
N ALA A 100 -14.35 13.55 -15.39
CA ALA A 100 -13.73 14.68 -14.70
C ALA A 100 -13.60 14.44 -13.19
N ALA A 101 -14.56 13.74 -12.59
CA ALA A 101 -14.52 13.38 -11.17
C ALA A 101 -13.44 12.34 -10.85
N ALA A 102 -13.13 11.42 -11.78
CA ALA A 102 -12.05 10.46 -11.61
C ALA A 102 -10.66 11.14 -11.50
N SER A 103 -10.42 12.20 -12.28
CA SER A 103 -9.20 12.99 -12.16
C SER A 103 -9.11 13.68 -10.79
N ASN A 104 -10.21 14.25 -10.33
CA ASN A 104 -10.30 14.90 -9.03
C ASN A 104 -10.22 13.88 -7.86
N PHE A 105 -10.73 12.66 -8.05
CA PHE A 105 -10.54 11.56 -7.10
C PHE A 105 -9.06 11.30 -6.80
N LEU A 106 -8.24 11.17 -7.86
CA LEU A 106 -6.79 10.94 -7.69
C LEU A 106 -6.11 12.10 -6.97
N LEU A 107 -6.56 13.32 -7.21
CA LEU A 107 -6.05 14.51 -6.56
C LEU A 107 -6.42 14.54 -5.07
N CYS A 108 -7.68 14.28 -4.75
CA CYS A 108 -8.14 14.13 -3.36
C CYS A 108 -7.40 12.98 -2.65
N TYR A 109 -7.28 11.82 -3.30
CA TYR A 109 -6.52 10.68 -2.79
C TYR A 109 -5.09 11.10 -2.40
N ALA A 110 -4.38 11.79 -3.30
CA ALA A 110 -3.00 12.21 -3.10
C ALA A 110 -2.86 13.23 -1.95
N ILE A 111 -3.73 14.24 -1.90
CA ILE A 111 -3.72 15.27 -0.86
C ILE A 111 -3.96 14.65 0.52
N PHE A 112 -5.02 13.87 0.67
CA PHE A 112 -5.37 13.28 1.96
C PHE A 112 -4.37 12.21 2.40
N LEU A 113 -3.81 11.44 1.49
CA LEU A 113 -2.69 10.53 1.75
C LEU A 113 -1.50 11.30 2.35
N MET A 114 -1.12 12.42 1.74
CA MET A 114 0.04 13.21 2.17
C MET A 114 -0.17 13.80 3.57
N ILE A 115 -1.34 14.41 3.78
CA ILE A 115 -1.72 14.99 5.08
C ILE A 115 -1.70 13.91 6.18
N CYS A 116 -2.41 12.80 5.96
CA CYS A 116 -2.51 11.75 6.97
C CYS A 116 -1.18 11.06 7.25
N ARG A 117 -0.34 10.89 6.24
CA ARG A 117 0.98 10.26 6.41
C ARG A 117 1.87 11.00 7.39
N THR A 118 1.77 12.33 7.45
CA THR A 118 2.53 13.16 8.40
C THR A 118 2.13 12.89 9.85
N PHE A 119 0.84 12.65 10.11
CA PHE A 119 0.33 12.39 11.45
C PHE A 119 0.43 10.91 11.87
N THR A 120 0.29 10.01 10.90
CA THR A 120 0.26 8.56 11.12
C THR A 120 1.55 8.04 11.75
N GLY A 121 2.71 8.53 11.31
CA GLY A 121 4.01 8.19 11.89
C GLY A 121 4.06 8.53 13.38
N ASN A 122 3.78 9.77 13.73
CA ASN A 122 3.80 10.25 15.12
C ASN A 122 2.82 9.49 16.03
N ILE A 123 1.65 9.11 15.51
CA ILE A 123 0.66 8.34 16.29
C ILE A 123 1.14 6.90 16.47
N CYS A 124 1.71 6.31 15.43
CA CYS A 124 2.27 4.97 15.47
C CYS A 124 3.39 4.87 16.50
N ASP A 125 4.29 5.84 16.53
CA ASP A 125 5.44 5.87 17.45
C ASP A 125 5.01 6.10 18.93
N LYS A 126 4.00 6.95 19.17
CA LYS A 126 3.56 7.31 20.53
C LYS A 126 2.55 6.33 21.11
N LYS A 127 1.58 5.86 20.33
CA LYS A 127 0.45 5.05 20.81
C LYS A 127 0.48 3.60 20.32
N GLY A 128 1.35 3.32 19.35
CA GLY A 128 1.48 2.01 18.76
C GLY A 128 0.61 1.81 17.49
N PRO A 129 0.95 0.79 16.68
CA PRO A 129 0.40 0.60 15.34
C PRO A 129 -1.11 0.33 15.30
N LYS A 130 -1.67 -0.31 16.33
CA LYS A 130 -3.12 -0.62 16.39
C LYS A 130 -4.01 0.63 16.34
N TYR A 131 -3.56 1.74 16.94
CA TYR A 131 -4.31 2.99 16.97
C TYR A 131 -4.35 3.70 15.61
N VAL A 132 -3.52 3.30 14.68
CA VAL A 132 -3.50 3.76 13.29
C VAL A 132 -4.24 2.77 12.40
N VAL A 133 -3.96 1.49 12.53
CA VAL A 133 -4.46 0.45 11.62
C VAL A 133 -5.99 0.36 11.65
N TYR A 134 -6.61 0.27 12.83
CA TYR A 134 -8.08 0.12 12.89
C TYR A 134 -8.84 1.31 12.30
N PRO A 135 -8.54 2.57 12.66
CA PRO A 135 -9.22 3.70 12.03
C PRO A 135 -8.99 3.76 10.52
N CYS A 136 -7.77 3.49 10.06
CA CYS A 136 -7.46 3.50 8.63
C CYS A 136 -8.20 2.41 7.85
N LEU A 137 -8.30 1.18 8.39
CA LEU A 137 -9.09 0.11 7.78
C LEU A 137 -10.57 0.47 7.70
N LEU A 138 -11.12 1.07 8.76
CA LEU A 138 -12.52 1.51 8.78
C LEU A 138 -12.76 2.60 7.74
N VAL A 139 -11.90 3.61 7.68
CA VAL A 139 -11.99 4.70 6.69
C VAL A 139 -11.84 4.16 5.26
N PHE A 140 -10.93 3.19 5.04
CA PHE A 140 -10.78 2.54 3.74
C PHE A 140 -12.04 1.77 3.33
N THR A 141 -12.65 1.03 4.26
CA THR A 141 -13.92 0.33 4.03
C THR A 141 -15.03 1.30 3.64
N ILE A 142 -15.20 2.40 4.40
CA ILE A 142 -16.18 3.44 4.09
C ILE A 142 -15.90 4.08 2.73
N GLY A 143 -14.63 4.34 2.41
CA GLY A 143 -14.22 4.88 1.11
C GLY A 143 -14.59 3.97 -0.06
N LEU A 144 -14.37 2.65 0.06
CA LEU A 144 -14.77 1.67 -0.96
C LEU A 144 -16.29 1.57 -1.11
N LEU A 145 -17.04 1.58 -0.01
CA LEU A 145 -18.50 1.60 -0.06
C LEU A 145 -19.02 2.90 -0.69
N ALA A 146 -18.47 4.06 -0.31
CA ALA A 146 -18.82 5.33 -0.91
C ALA A 146 -18.54 5.35 -2.42
N LEU A 147 -17.42 4.76 -2.86
CA LEU A 147 -17.10 4.61 -4.27
C LEU A 147 -18.10 3.69 -4.97
N GLY A 148 -18.42 2.53 -4.40
CA GLY A 148 -19.39 1.58 -4.96
C GLY A 148 -20.80 2.16 -5.09
N TYR A 149 -21.21 3.04 -4.18
CA TYR A 149 -22.53 3.70 -4.20
C TYR A 149 -22.45 5.14 -4.74
N THR A 150 -21.43 5.47 -5.51
CA THR A 150 -21.28 6.79 -6.13
C THR A 150 -22.45 7.07 -7.09
N ASN A 151 -23.10 8.22 -6.88
CA ASN A 151 -24.16 8.74 -7.74
C ASN A 151 -23.81 10.14 -8.30
N GLY A 152 -22.58 10.63 -8.07
CA GLY A 152 -22.17 11.96 -8.54
C GLY A 152 -20.72 12.29 -8.19
N SER A 153 -20.22 13.36 -8.79
CA SER A 153 -18.81 13.80 -8.71
C SER A 153 -18.33 14.03 -7.28
N ILE A 154 -19.17 14.59 -6.41
CA ILE A 154 -18.77 14.93 -5.03
C ILE A 154 -18.49 13.65 -4.22
N ILE A 155 -19.37 12.64 -4.33
CA ILE A 155 -19.20 11.37 -3.60
C ILE A 155 -17.95 10.64 -4.10
N MET A 156 -17.69 10.66 -5.40
CA MET A 156 -16.48 10.09 -5.98
C MET A 156 -15.22 10.78 -5.44
N MET A 157 -15.18 12.10 -5.35
CA MET A 157 -14.05 12.84 -4.80
C MET A 157 -13.84 12.54 -3.30
N ILE A 158 -14.92 12.50 -2.51
CA ILE A 158 -14.85 12.16 -1.09
C ILE A 158 -14.33 10.75 -0.90
N SER A 159 -14.79 9.79 -1.71
CA SER A 159 -14.29 8.40 -1.65
C SER A 159 -12.79 8.33 -1.93
N GLY A 160 -12.28 9.15 -2.87
CA GLY A 160 -10.85 9.27 -3.14
C GLY A 160 -10.06 9.71 -1.91
N GLY A 161 -10.53 10.75 -1.21
CA GLY A 161 -9.92 11.21 0.04
C GLY A 161 -9.93 10.13 1.13
N LEU A 162 -11.07 9.45 1.33
CA LEU A 162 -11.19 8.38 2.32
C LEU A 162 -10.26 7.19 2.01
N ILE A 163 -10.18 6.79 0.75
CA ILE A 163 -9.27 5.71 0.32
C ILE A 163 -7.81 6.13 0.49
N GLY A 164 -7.47 7.40 0.20
CA GLY A 164 -6.13 7.96 0.44
C GLY A 164 -5.73 7.94 1.92
N ILE A 165 -6.64 8.33 2.82
CA ILE A 165 -6.44 8.22 4.27
C ILE A 165 -6.24 6.76 4.68
N GLY A 166 -7.16 5.88 4.28
CA GLY A 166 -7.21 4.50 4.74
C GLY A 166 -6.04 3.68 4.20
N TYR A 167 -6.01 3.43 2.91
CA TYR A 167 -5.01 2.58 2.26
C TYR A 167 -3.61 3.21 2.29
N GLY A 168 -3.51 4.51 1.93
CA GLY A 168 -2.22 5.17 1.79
C GLY A 168 -1.46 5.34 3.10
N SER A 169 -2.17 5.56 4.21
CA SER A 169 -1.55 5.77 5.51
C SER A 169 -1.19 4.46 6.22
N VAL A 170 -1.95 3.39 5.98
CA VAL A 170 -1.74 2.12 6.69
C VAL A 170 -0.64 1.26 6.05
N THR A 171 -0.40 1.39 4.75
CA THR A 171 0.60 0.59 4.02
C THR A 171 2.00 0.64 4.64
N PRO A 172 2.59 1.82 4.95
CA PRO A 172 3.91 1.87 5.60
C PRO A 172 3.90 1.33 7.02
N VAL A 173 2.76 1.37 7.73
CA VAL A 173 2.64 0.79 9.07
C VAL A 173 2.76 -0.73 9.01
N PHE A 174 2.14 -1.39 8.02
CA PHE A 174 2.30 -2.82 7.82
C PHE A 174 3.71 -3.20 7.41
N GLN A 175 4.36 -2.41 6.55
CA GLN A 175 5.77 -2.62 6.21
C GLN A 175 6.64 -2.61 7.46
N THR A 176 6.49 -1.60 8.32
CA THR A 176 7.22 -1.51 9.59
C THR A 176 6.93 -2.68 10.51
N GLN A 177 5.66 -3.11 10.62
CA GLN A 177 5.28 -4.26 11.45
C GLN A 177 5.86 -5.58 10.95
N ILE A 178 5.94 -5.79 9.65
CA ILE A 178 6.56 -6.97 9.05
C ILE A 178 8.06 -6.96 9.35
N ILE A 179 8.74 -5.84 9.12
CA ILE A 179 10.17 -5.69 9.36
C ILE A 179 10.50 -5.86 10.85
N SER A 180 9.73 -5.23 11.75
CA SER A 180 9.94 -5.33 13.20
C SER A 180 9.51 -6.66 13.82
N SER A 181 8.93 -7.57 13.04
CA SER A 181 8.52 -8.89 13.51
C SER A 181 9.57 -9.97 13.33
N VAL A 182 10.69 -9.65 12.69
CA VAL A 182 11.77 -10.58 12.36
C VAL A 182 13.10 -10.10 12.99
N GLU A 183 14.05 -11.01 13.08
CA GLU A 183 15.40 -10.70 13.55
C GLU A 183 16.15 -9.80 12.57
N PRO A 184 17.12 -8.97 13.04
CA PRO A 184 17.81 -7.99 12.20
C PRO A 184 18.44 -8.57 10.92
N HIS A 185 18.95 -9.79 10.97
CA HIS A 185 19.55 -10.43 9.81
C HIS A 185 18.53 -10.87 8.73
N LYS A 186 17.23 -10.90 9.06
CA LYS A 186 16.12 -11.27 8.15
C LYS A 186 15.35 -10.06 7.60
N ILE A 187 15.75 -8.83 7.90
CA ILE A 187 15.03 -7.60 7.46
C ILE A 187 14.84 -7.57 5.94
N GLY A 188 15.85 -7.95 5.16
CA GLY A 188 15.75 -7.99 3.70
C GLY A 188 14.67 -8.97 3.21
N VAL A 189 14.59 -10.16 3.83
CA VAL A 189 13.58 -11.17 3.52
C VAL A 189 12.18 -10.69 3.92
N ALA A 190 12.04 -10.06 5.08
CA ALA A 190 10.78 -9.51 5.56
C ALA A 190 10.27 -8.39 4.64
N ASN A 191 11.17 -7.51 4.19
CA ASN A 191 10.82 -6.45 3.24
C ASN A 191 10.39 -7.02 1.89
N SER A 192 11.07 -8.07 1.41
CA SER A 192 10.67 -8.79 0.18
C SER A 192 9.30 -9.45 0.34
N LEU A 193 9.01 -10.04 1.51
CA LEU A 193 7.71 -10.63 1.80
C LEU A 193 6.58 -9.58 1.75
N PHE A 194 6.84 -8.37 2.29
CA PHE A 194 5.88 -7.26 2.21
C PHE A 194 5.56 -6.89 0.76
N PHE A 195 6.59 -6.66 -0.07
CA PHE A 195 6.38 -6.28 -1.48
C PHE A 195 5.75 -7.41 -2.28
N ASN A 196 6.17 -8.67 -2.08
CA ASN A 196 5.55 -9.81 -2.74
C ASN A 196 4.06 -9.96 -2.38
N ALA A 197 3.68 -9.75 -1.12
CA ALA A 197 2.29 -9.76 -0.70
C ALA A 197 1.50 -8.62 -1.34
N MET A 198 2.10 -7.43 -1.42
CA MET A 198 1.50 -6.26 -2.05
C MET A 198 1.30 -6.46 -3.57
N ASP A 199 2.33 -6.92 -4.27
CA ASP A 199 2.28 -7.11 -5.72
C ASP A 199 1.37 -8.28 -6.11
N ALA A 200 1.41 -9.39 -5.36
CA ALA A 200 0.49 -10.51 -5.54
C ALA A 200 -0.97 -10.09 -5.29
N GLY A 201 -1.21 -9.29 -4.22
CA GLY A 201 -2.53 -8.74 -3.94
C GLY A 201 -3.04 -7.87 -5.09
N MET A 202 -2.17 -7.00 -5.63
CA MET A 202 -2.51 -6.13 -6.76
C MET A 202 -2.81 -6.96 -8.03
N ALA A 203 -1.94 -7.88 -8.40
CA ALA A 203 -2.08 -8.66 -9.63
C ALA A 203 -3.30 -9.60 -9.57
N ILE A 204 -3.42 -10.39 -8.51
CA ILE A 204 -4.53 -11.34 -8.34
C ILE A 204 -5.84 -10.58 -8.15
N GLY A 205 -5.82 -9.47 -7.39
CA GLY A 205 -6.97 -8.61 -7.17
C GLY A 205 -7.51 -8.01 -8.47
N ALA A 206 -6.64 -7.42 -9.28
CA ALA A 206 -7.02 -6.86 -10.58
C ALA A 206 -7.58 -7.95 -11.51
N PHE A 207 -6.97 -9.12 -11.54
CA PHE A 207 -7.44 -10.25 -12.36
C PHE A 207 -8.81 -10.75 -11.92
N ILE A 208 -8.98 -11.09 -10.64
CA ILE A 208 -10.25 -11.64 -10.13
C ILE A 208 -11.37 -10.61 -10.21
N MET A 209 -11.10 -9.36 -9.79
CA MET A 209 -12.11 -8.29 -9.89
C MET A 209 -12.47 -7.99 -11.35
N GLY A 210 -11.49 -8.07 -12.27
CA GLY A 210 -11.75 -7.93 -13.70
C GLY A 210 -12.72 -8.98 -14.24
N MET A 211 -12.56 -10.25 -13.83
CA MET A 211 -13.51 -11.31 -14.18
C MET A 211 -14.91 -11.10 -13.55
N MET A 212 -14.97 -10.43 -12.41
CA MET A 212 -16.24 -10.15 -11.74
C MET A 212 -16.98 -8.95 -12.35
N VAL A 213 -16.31 -8.04 -13.06
CA VAL A 213 -16.97 -6.84 -13.62
C VAL A 213 -18.11 -7.21 -14.55
N GLU A 214 -17.91 -8.19 -15.44
CA GLU A 214 -18.91 -8.57 -16.44
C GLU A 214 -20.22 -9.12 -15.80
N PRO A 215 -20.17 -10.09 -14.84
CA PRO A 215 -21.37 -10.65 -14.24
C PRO A 215 -22.02 -9.77 -13.17
N VAL A 216 -21.27 -8.92 -12.43
CA VAL A 216 -21.82 -8.20 -11.26
C VAL A 216 -21.68 -6.67 -11.34
N GLY A 217 -20.94 -6.14 -12.30
CA GLY A 217 -20.70 -4.71 -12.48
C GLY A 217 -19.67 -4.11 -11.54
N TYR A 218 -19.22 -2.89 -11.87
CA TYR A 218 -18.20 -2.17 -11.11
C TYR A 218 -18.60 -1.86 -9.66
N ARG A 219 -19.86 -1.58 -9.40
CA ARG A 219 -20.36 -1.31 -8.04
C ARG A 219 -20.04 -2.46 -7.09
N MET A 220 -20.30 -3.68 -7.52
CA MET A 220 -20.15 -4.87 -6.67
C MET A 220 -18.70 -5.23 -6.39
N ILE A 221 -17.77 -4.93 -7.28
CA ILE A 221 -16.34 -5.17 -7.02
C ILE A 221 -15.82 -4.28 -5.88
N TYR A 222 -16.28 -3.03 -5.76
CA TYR A 222 -15.92 -2.16 -4.64
C TYR A 222 -16.55 -2.61 -3.33
N VAL A 223 -17.80 -3.10 -3.36
CA VAL A 223 -18.46 -3.69 -2.18
C VAL A 223 -17.73 -4.96 -1.73
N ALA A 224 -17.36 -5.84 -2.67
CA ALA A 224 -16.55 -7.02 -2.37
C ALA A 224 -15.19 -6.64 -1.79
N GLY A 225 -14.53 -5.62 -2.34
CA GLY A 225 -13.31 -5.05 -1.77
C GLY A 225 -13.49 -4.56 -0.33
N ALA A 226 -14.60 -3.88 -0.03
CA ALA A 226 -14.90 -3.44 1.33
C ALA A 226 -15.06 -4.61 2.31
N VAL A 227 -15.73 -5.70 1.90
CA VAL A 227 -15.85 -6.93 2.70
C VAL A 227 -14.47 -7.55 2.96
N LEU A 228 -13.60 -7.59 1.95
CA LEU A 228 -12.23 -8.10 2.12
C LEU A 228 -11.39 -7.25 3.07
N VAL A 229 -11.55 -5.93 3.09
CA VAL A 229 -10.89 -5.05 4.06
C VAL A 229 -11.38 -5.33 5.48
N ILE A 230 -12.66 -5.60 5.69
CA ILE A 230 -13.21 -6.00 6.99
C ILE A 230 -12.60 -7.33 7.44
N LEU A 231 -12.50 -8.31 6.55
CA LEU A 231 -11.86 -9.59 6.83
C LEU A 231 -10.37 -9.41 7.17
N ALA A 232 -9.65 -8.54 6.44
CA ALA A 232 -8.28 -8.17 6.75
C ALA A 232 -8.15 -7.55 8.16
N GLY A 233 -9.10 -6.69 8.54
CA GLY A 233 -9.18 -6.11 9.88
C GLY A 233 -9.43 -7.15 10.98
N ALA A 234 -10.30 -8.13 10.72
CA ALA A 234 -10.54 -9.23 11.63
C ALA A 234 -9.29 -10.13 11.80
N LEU A 235 -8.59 -10.43 10.71
CA LEU A 235 -7.32 -11.15 10.75
C LEU A 235 -6.27 -10.39 11.58
N TYR A 236 -6.18 -9.07 11.35
CA TYR A 236 -5.27 -8.22 12.14
C TYR A 236 -5.62 -8.24 13.63
N ALA A 237 -6.90 -8.17 13.99
CA ALA A 237 -7.36 -8.23 15.39
C ALA A 237 -6.98 -9.55 16.06
N VAL A 238 -7.16 -10.68 15.39
CA VAL A 238 -6.75 -12.01 15.89
C VAL A 238 -5.23 -12.07 16.13
N GLN A 239 -4.45 -11.49 15.23
CA GLN A 239 -2.98 -11.47 15.36
C GLN A 239 -2.53 -10.58 16.52
N MET A 240 -3.12 -9.42 16.69
CA MET A 240 -2.80 -8.52 17.79
C MET A 240 -3.15 -9.13 19.16
N LYS A 241 -4.26 -9.89 19.23
CA LYS A 241 -4.62 -10.63 20.44
C LYS A 241 -3.59 -11.73 20.79
N LYS A 242 -3.09 -12.45 19.80
CA LYS A 242 -2.03 -13.46 19.98
C LYS A 242 -0.70 -12.84 20.39
N ARG A 243 -0.32 -11.67 19.85
CA ARG A 243 0.90 -10.95 20.23
C ARG A 243 0.82 -10.27 21.60
N GLY A 244 -0.35 -9.81 22.02
CA GLY A 244 -0.54 -9.26 23.37
C GLY A 244 -0.28 -10.29 24.50
N ALA A 245 -0.22 -11.58 24.15
CA ALA A 245 0.20 -12.66 25.04
C ALA A 245 1.74 -12.93 25.03
N MET A 246 2.50 -12.23 24.16
CA MET A 246 3.95 -12.38 24.04
C MET A 246 4.61 -11.05 24.44
N PRO A 247 5.51 -11.02 25.47
CA PRO A 247 6.17 -9.78 25.86
C PRO A 247 6.99 -9.24 24.68
N LEU A 248 6.85 -7.94 24.42
CA LEU A 248 7.69 -7.22 23.47
C LEU A 248 9.15 -7.37 23.94
N VAL A 249 10.02 -7.87 23.07
CA VAL A 249 11.47 -7.79 23.29
C VAL A 249 11.80 -6.32 23.49
N SER A 250 12.22 -5.96 24.69
CA SER A 250 12.48 -4.59 25.08
C SER A 250 13.67 -4.08 24.25
N THR A 251 13.51 -2.94 23.62
CA THR A 251 14.58 -2.20 22.92
C THR A 251 15.71 -1.73 23.85
N SER A 252 15.72 -2.13 25.11
CA SER A 252 16.74 -1.79 26.11
C SER A 252 18.01 -2.67 26.04
N GLU A 253 18.06 -3.67 25.16
CA GLU A 253 19.26 -4.51 24.98
C GLU A 253 20.10 -4.16 23.73
N LEU A 254 19.82 -3.01 23.10
CA LEU A 254 20.55 -2.54 21.91
C LEU A 254 21.49 -1.35 22.21
N HIS A 255 21.97 -1.23 23.45
CA HIS A 255 23.05 -0.29 23.80
C HIS A 255 24.27 -1.00 24.32
#